data_a141315f275bc1e26708fe9d259fee5c
#
_entry.id   a141315f275bc1e26708fe9d259fee5c
#
_cell.length_a   1.000
_cell.length_b   1.000
_cell.length_c   1.000
_cell.angle_alpha   90.00
_cell.angle_beta   90.00
_cell.angle_gamma   90.00
#
_symmetry.space_group_name_H-M   'P 1'
#
loop_
_entity.id
_entity.type
_entity.pdbx_description
1 polymer ?
#
loop_
_entity_poly.entity_id
_entity_poly.type
_entity_poly.pdbx_seq_one_letter_code
_entity_poly.pdbx_strand_id
1 'polypeptide(L)'
;MSYLPCELHCNSKNGEGKFTVGEILQRATDDHLALIALTDKNTTDGFDELNDGVVPSIKGVECATPNGNLLALGVNFAPDFADVTTENIDSRIEALKEDGAVVGIAHPFADGSEWKYNLRNPRNVDFVEIWHGAFTFENAENDKALAMWTALLDKGYHIACTYGKDLKNDENAGHFGCTYLDIDGEVNQHNALKALRMGKTVASTGAKMFFRVHQKGTTYTIGETLKKGGAVFSFFTDLHSREKNSGDEEVEYQTIKLITNGGTCIMETAVSERHIHINLKGNQWYRAELWGKVDGVKKLLAVTSPIYTA
;
A
#
# COMPACT_ATOMS: atom_id res chain seq x y z
N MET A 1 14.21 12.05 -1.71
CA MET A 1 12.91 11.33 -1.74
C MET A 1 12.92 10.44 -2.95
N SER A 2 12.91 9.16 -2.74
CA SER A 2 12.79 8.18 -3.82
C SER A 2 11.66 7.21 -3.46
N TYR A 3 10.53 7.34 -4.14
CA TYR A 3 9.49 6.33 -4.11
C TYR A 3 10.04 5.08 -4.78
N LEU A 4 10.24 4.02 -4.01
CA LEU A 4 10.85 2.77 -4.43
C LEU A 4 9.81 1.66 -4.49
N PRO A 5 9.82 0.80 -5.53
CA PRO A 5 8.85 -0.27 -5.65
C PRO A 5 9.13 -1.38 -4.63
N CYS A 6 8.12 -1.73 -3.85
CA CYS A 6 8.20 -2.74 -2.80
C CYS A 6 7.04 -3.73 -2.92
N GLU A 7 7.29 -4.98 -2.54
CA GLU A 7 6.25 -5.98 -2.34
C GLU A 7 6.11 -6.27 -0.85
N LEU A 8 4.91 -6.05 -0.31
CA LEU A 8 4.68 -6.09 1.13
C LEU A 8 3.90 -7.32 1.60
N HIS A 9 3.59 -8.25 0.68
CA HIS A 9 2.83 -9.44 0.96
C HIS A 9 3.37 -10.64 0.16
N CYS A 10 4.31 -11.39 0.77
CA CYS A 10 4.92 -12.57 0.17
C CYS A 10 4.76 -13.79 1.08
N ASN A 11 4.25 -14.89 0.53
CA ASN A 11 4.12 -16.17 1.22
C ASN A 11 5.04 -17.21 0.58
N SER A 12 5.96 -17.77 1.39
CA SER A 12 6.85 -18.83 0.97
C SER A 12 6.28 -20.24 1.26
N LYS A 13 7.07 -21.26 0.93
CA LYS A 13 6.76 -22.68 1.28
C LYS A 13 6.67 -22.93 2.79
N ASN A 14 7.22 -22.04 3.61
CA ASN A 14 7.08 -22.09 5.06
C ASN A 14 5.67 -21.70 5.53
N GLY A 15 4.96 -20.89 4.74
CA GLY A 15 3.54 -20.55 4.89
C GLY A 15 2.65 -21.32 3.91
N GLU A 16 1.93 -20.60 3.05
CA GLU A 16 0.97 -21.18 2.07
C GLU A 16 1.48 -21.11 0.61
N GLY A 17 2.71 -20.60 0.39
CA GLY A 17 3.26 -20.37 -0.94
C GLY A 17 3.85 -21.60 -1.59
N LYS A 18 4.17 -21.51 -2.89
CA LYS A 18 4.83 -22.53 -3.69
C LYS A 18 6.33 -22.27 -3.86
N PHE A 19 6.81 -21.06 -3.55
CA PHE A 19 8.19 -20.65 -3.70
C PHE A 19 8.96 -20.79 -2.39
N THR A 20 10.23 -21.16 -2.45
CA THR A 20 11.16 -20.96 -1.34
C THR A 20 11.41 -19.48 -1.11
N VAL A 21 11.93 -19.11 0.07
CA VAL A 21 12.35 -17.71 0.32
C VAL A 21 13.38 -17.26 -0.71
N GLY A 22 14.36 -18.12 -1.05
CA GLY A 22 15.37 -17.83 -2.09
C GLY A 22 14.76 -17.54 -3.47
N GLU A 23 13.74 -18.30 -3.90
CA GLU A 23 13.02 -18.06 -5.15
C GLU A 23 12.23 -16.75 -5.12
N ILE A 24 11.65 -16.36 -3.98
CA ILE A 24 10.99 -15.05 -3.80
C ILE A 24 12.01 -13.92 -3.92
N LEU A 25 13.17 -14.02 -3.26
CA LEU A 25 14.23 -13.01 -3.32
C LEU A 25 14.81 -12.88 -4.75
N GLN A 26 14.97 -13.99 -5.47
CA GLN A 26 15.41 -13.96 -6.87
C GLN A 26 14.37 -13.25 -7.74
N ARG A 27 13.08 -13.57 -7.61
CA ARG A 27 12.01 -12.88 -8.36
C ARG A 27 11.94 -11.40 -8.02
N ALA A 28 12.12 -11.02 -6.76
CA ALA A 28 12.20 -9.61 -6.35
C ALA A 28 13.36 -8.87 -7.03
N THR A 29 14.51 -9.55 -7.20
CA THR A 29 15.66 -9.02 -7.94
C THR A 29 15.35 -8.85 -9.42
N ASP A 30 14.77 -9.87 -10.05
CA ASP A 30 14.43 -9.87 -11.48
C ASP A 30 13.36 -8.80 -11.78
N ASP A 31 12.41 -8.61 -10.88
CA ASP A 31 11.37 -7.59 -10.93
C ASP A 31 11.85 -6.18 -10.51
N HIS A 32 13.13 -6.02 -10.17
CA HIS A 32 13.72 -4.76 -9.72
C HIS A 32 12.98 -4.14 -8.52
N LEU A 33 12.49 -4.96 -7.60
CA LEU A 33 11.94 -4.49 -6.34
C LEU A 33 13.08 -4.02 -5.42
N ALA A 34 12.86 -2.90 -4.76
CA ALA A 34 13.84 -2.34 -3.83
C ALA A 34 13.80 -3.00 -2.44
N LEU A 35 12.65 -3.62 -2.10
CA LEU A 35 12.42 -4.25 -0.82
C LEU A 35 11.21 -5.20 -0.90
N ILE A 36 11.25 -6.28 -0.12
CA ILE A 36 10.09 -7.16 0.10
C ILE A 36 9.73 -7.25 1.59
N ALA A 37 8.51 -7.67 1.90
CA ALA A 37 8.16 -8.23 3.21
C ALA A 37 7.83 -9.71 3.05
N LEU A 38 8.56 -10.58 3.76
CA LEU A 38 8.15 -11.98 3.92
C LEU A 38 7.09 -12.02 5.00
N THR A 39 5.91 -12.52 4.66
CA THR A 39 4.72 -12.53 5.52
C THR A 39 4.06 -13.89 5.52
N ASP A 40 4.86 -14.93 5.74
CA ASP A 40 4.37 -16.31 5.83
C ASP A 40 3.24 -16.42 6.85
N LYS A 41 2.20 -17.18 6.51
CA LYS A 41 0.97 -17.24 7.29
C LYS A 41 1.18 -17.97 8.61
N ASN A 42 1.00 -17.24 9.71
CA ASN A 42 1.09 -17.73 11.09
C ASN A 42 2.45 -18.37 11.46
N THR A 43 3.54 -18.08 10.74
CA THR A 43 4.88 -18.63 11.02
C THR A 43 5.99 -17.62 10.74
N THR A 44 7.13 -17.85 11.37
CA THR A 44 8.40 -17.13 11.18
C THR A 44 9.52 -18.01 10.64
N ASP A 45 9.20 -19.25 10.24
CA ASP A 45 10.20 -20.25 9.87
C ASP A 45 11.11 -19.84 8.70
N GLY A 46 10.62 -18.94 7.81
CA GLY A 46 11.39 -18.40 6.70
C GLY A 46 12.34 -17.24 7.06
N PHE A 47 12.34 -16.73 8.30
CA PHE A 47 13.08 -15.50 8.65
C PHE A 47 14.59 -15.66 8.60
N ASP A 48 15.13 -16.83 8.90
CA ASP A 48 16.57 -17.09 8.87
C ASP A 48 17.11 -17.11 7.43
N GLU A 49 16.26 -17.41 6.45
CA GLU A 49 16.60 -17.41 5.02
C GLU A 49 16.67 -16.00 4.40
N LEU A 50 16.19 -14.95 5.11
CA LEU A 50 16.21 -13.56 4.62
C LEU A 50 17.60 -12.90 4.73
N ASN A 51 18.50 -13.44 5.52
CA ASN A 51 19.77 -12.77 5.87
C ASN A 51 20.79 -12.73 4.72
N ASP A 52 20.65 -13.59 3.71
CA ASP A 52 21.58 -13.71 2.60
C ASP A 52 21.08 -13.06 1.31
N GLY A 53 19.96 -12.34 1.38
CA GLY A 53 19.29 -11.79 0.21
C GLY A 53 19.96 -10.53 -0.34
N VAL A 54 20.02 -10.43 -1.67
CA VAL A 54 20.44 -9.22 -2.39
C VAL A 54 19.42 -8.09 -2.23
N VAL A 55 18.14 -8.42 -1.98
CA VAL A 55 17.04 -7.49 -1.78
C VAL A 55 16.78 -7.29 -0.30
N PRO A 56 16.84 -6.06 0.24
CA PRO A 56 16.43 -5.77 1.61
C PRO A 56 15.04 -6.29 1.93
N SER A 57 14.87 -6.83 3.14
CA SER A 57 13.63 -7.52 3.51
C SER A 57 13.08 -7.04 4.85
N ILE A 58 11.75 -7.06 4.97
CA ILE A 58 11.01 -6.88 6.22
C ILE A 58 10.60 -8.27 6.73
N LYS A 59 10.85 -8.55 8.00
CA LYS A 59 10.27 -9.68 8.73
C LYS A 59 8.83 -9.36 9.08
N GLY A 60 7.89 -10.14 8.61
CA GLY A 60 6.46 -9.95 8.86
C GLY A 60 5.72 -11.28 8.90
N VAL A 61 4.50 -11.25 9.38
CA VAL A 61 3.61 -12.41 9.45
C VAL A 61 2.23 -12.01 8.95
N GLU A 62 1.65 -12.82 8.08
CA GLU A 62 0.21 -12.77 7.82
C GLU A 62 -0.50 -13.50 8.96
N CYS A 63 -1.16 -12.75 9.83
CA CYS A 63 -1.91 -13.29 10.96
C CYS A 63 -3.32 -13.66 10.48
N ALA A 64 -3.60 -14.94 10.32
CA ALA A 64 -4.93 -15.43 10.03
C ALA A 64 -5.82 -15.33 11.27
N THR A 65 -7.03 -14.79 11.10
CA THR A 65 -8.05 -14.69 12.13
C THR A 65 -9.36 -15.33 11.65
N PRO A 66 -10.32 -15.62 12.53
CA PRO A 66 -11.63 -16.14 12.12
C PRO A 66 -12.44 -15.20 11.20
N ASN A 67 -12.11 -13.89 11.17
CA ASN A 67 -12.88 -12.88 10.44
C ASN A 67 -12.00 -11.93 9.62
N GLY A 68 -11.02 -12.46 8.89
CA GLY A 68 -10.11 -11.71 8.03
C GLY A 68 -8.66 -11.80 8.49
N ASN A 69 -7.73 -11.26 7.71
CA ASN A 69 -6.30 -11.36 7.99
C ASN A 69 -5.66 -9.98 8.24
N LEU A 70 -4.57 -10.00 9.01
CA LEU A 70 -3.72 -8.84 9.26
C LEU A 70 -2.30 -9.13 8.76
N LEU A 71 -1.61 -8.11 8.27
CA LEU A 71 -0.17 -8.13 8.12
C LEU A 71 0.46 -7.45 9.34
N ALA A 72 1.30 -8.18 10.08
CA ALA A 72 2.13 -7.66 11.16
C ALA A 72 3.56 -7.57 10.65
N LEU A 73 4.03 -6.36 10.33
CA LEU A 73 5.35 -6.12 9.76
C LEU A 73 6.32 -5.61 10.82
N GLY A 74 7.57 -6.11 10.78
CA GLY A 74 8.61 -5.77 11.75
C GLY A 74 8.54 -6.60 13.04
N VAL A 75 7.99 -7.80 12.97
CA VAL A 75 7.89 -8.74 14.09
C VAL A 75 9.02 -9.78 14.06
N ASN A 76 9.34 -10.37 15.23
CA ASN A 76 10.32 -11.45 15.37
C ASN A 76 9.68 -12.76 15.88
N PHE A 77 8.37 -12.80 15.97
CA PHE A 77 7.58 -13.96 16.43
C PHE A 77 6.29 -14.05 15.60
N ALA A 78 5.69 -15.23 15.56
CA ALA A 78 4.37 -15.42 14.95
C ALA A 78 3.29 -15.13 16.00
N PRO A 79 2.53 -14.03 15.85
CA PRO A 79 1.44 -13.72 16.76
C PRO A 79 0.31 -14.74 16.61
N ASP A 80 -0.23 -15.26 17.71
CA ASP A 80 -1.37 -16.15 17.68
C ASP A 80 -2.69 -15.35 17.65
N PHE A 81 -3.42 -15.47 16.56
CA PHE A 81 -4.70 -14.83 16.32
C PHE A 81 -5.85 -15.82 16.08
N ALA A 82 -5.64 -17.11 16.35
CA ALA A 82 -6.65 -18.16 16.10
C ALA A 82 -7.92 -17.98 16.95
N ASP A 83 -7.79 -17.44 18.17
CA ASP A 83 -8.88 -17.21 19.12
C ASP A 83 -9.39 -15.77 19.16
N VAL A 84 -9.02 -14.95 18.16
CA VAL A 84 -9.41 -13.54 18.13
C VAL A 84 -10.89 -13.39 17.81
N THR A 85 -11.56 -12.56 18.63
CA THR A 85 -12.98 -12.22 18.51
C THR A 85 -13.16 -10.72 18.24
N THR A 86 -14.39 -10.31 17.96
CA THR A 86 -14.73 -8.88 17.79
C THR A 86 -14.46 -8.07 19.07
N GLU A 87 -14.52 -8.70 20.24
CA GLU A 87 -14.31 -8.04 21.54
C GLU A 87 -12.84 -7.78 21.84
N ASN A 88 -11.92 -8.66 21.37
CA ASN A 88 -10.50 -8.58 21.73
C ASN A 88 -9.56 -8.19 20.57
N ILE A 89 -10.04 -8.07 19.34
CA ILE A 89 -9.20 -7.73 18.17
C ILE A 89 -8.42 -6.41 18.37
N ASP A 90 -9.07 -5.36 18.90
CA ASP A 90 -8.41 -4.07 19.14
C ASP A 90 -7.24 -4.19 20.12
N SER A 91 -7.39 -4.92 21.23
CA SER A 91 -6.31 -5.13 22.19
C SER A 91 -5.18 -6.01 21.65
N ARG A 92 -5.48 -6.97 20.76
CA ARG A 92 -4.46 -7.77 20.07
C ARG A 92 -3.65 -6.92 19.09
N ILE A 93 -4.31 -6.04 18.32
CA ILE A 93 -3.62 -5.10 17.43
C ILE A 93 -2.79 -4.11 18.27
N GLU A 94 -3.32 -3.60 19.37
CA GLU A 94 -2.62 -2.67 20.27
C GLU A 94 -1.33 -3.30 20.82
N ALA A 95 -1.37 -4.55 21.27
CA ALA A 95 -0.19 -5.28 21.72
C ALA A 95 0.89 -5.39 20.63
N LEU A 96 0.52 -5.68 19.38
CA LEU A 96 1.47 -5.67 18.27
C LEU A 96 2.10 -4.29 18.04
N LYS A 97 1.31 -3.23 18.19
CA LYS A 97 1.80 -1.84 18.06
C LYS A 97 2.76 -1.46 19.19
N GLU A 98 2.50 -1.90 20.42
CA GLU A 98 3.38 -1.70 21.58
C GLU A 98 4.74 -2.41 21.38
N ASP A 99 4.74 -3.59 20.74
CA ASP A 99 5.95 -4.31 20.33
C ASP A 99 6.65 -3.68 19.11
N GLY A 100 6.11 -2.59 18.57
CA GLY A 100 6.70 -1.82 17.48
C GLY A 100 6.35 -2.32 16.08
N ALA A 101 5.38 -3.21 15.91
CA ALA A 101 4.91 -3.64 14.60
C ALA A 101 4.22 -2.51 13.82
N VAL A 102 4.27 -2.60 12.50
CA VAL A 102 3.37 -1.91 11.57
C VAL A 102 2.28 -2.89 11.18
N VAL A 103 1.01 -2.51 11.41
CA VAL A 103 -0.12 -3.41 11.25
C VAL A 103 -1.02 -2.95 10.12
N GLY A 104 -1.33 -3.84 9.19
CA GLY A 104 -2.25 -3.58 8.09
C GLY A 104 -3.39 -4.59 8.00
N ILE A 105 -4.54 -4.17 7.47
CA ILE A 105 -5.61 -5.07 7.09
C ILE A 105 -5.27 -5.64 5.71
N ALA A 106 -5.09 -6.96 5.63
CA ALA A 106 -4.81 -7.66 4.39
C ALA A 106 -6.10 -7.90 3.62
N HIS A 107 -6.05 -7.71 2.29
CA HIS A 107 -7.11 -8.08 1.33
C HIS A 107 -8.54 -8.15 1.92
N PRO A 108 -9.11 -7.03 2.40
CA PRO A 108 -10.28 -7.00 3.28
C PRO A 108 -11.56 -7.59 2.69
N PHE A 109 -11.60 -7.89 1.39
CA PHE A 109 -12.75 -8.46 0.71
C PHE A 109 -12.43 -9.72 -0.10
N ALA A 110 -11.23 -10.31 0.08
CA ALA A 110 -10.88 -11.56 -0.58
C ALA A 110 -11.77 -12.70 -0.10
N ASP A 111 -12.28 -13.49 -1.04
CA ASP A 111 -13.21 -14.59 -0.77
C ASP A 111 -12.62 -15.57 0.26
N GLY A 112 -13.42 -15.90 1.27
CA GLY A 112 -13.04 -16.80 2.37
C GLY A 112 -12.14 -16.19 3.44
N SER A 113 -11.67 -14.93 3.28
CA SER A 113 -10.85 -14.21 4.28
C SER A 113 -11.29 -12.76 4.46
N GLU A 114 -12.56 -12.46 4.24
CA GLU A 114 -13.10 -11.10 4.32
C GLU A 114 -12.99 -10.52 5.73
N TRP A 115 -12.57 -9.28 5.81
CA TRP A 115 -12.50 -8.52 7.06
C TRP A 115 -13.89 -8.17 7.60
N LYS A 116 -14.27 -8.77 8.72
CA LYS A 116 -15.59 -8.60 9.35
C LYS A 116 -15.54 -7.92 10.72
N TYR A 117 -14.35 -7.51 11.17
CA TYR A 117 -14.22 -6.80 12.44
C TYR A 117 -14.60 -5.32 12.31
N ASN A 118 -15.32 -4.83 13.33
CA ASN A 118 -15.57 -3.41 13.51
C ASN A 118 -14.65 -2.88 14.60
N LEU A 119 -13.50 -2.34 14.19
CA LEU A 119 -12.51 -1.83 15.13
C LEU A 119 -13.04 -0.62 15.91
N ARG A 120 -12.84 -0.63 17.24
CA ARG A 120 -13.13 0.52 18.11
C ARG A 120 -12.06 1.60 17.99
N ASN A 121 -10.82 1.19 17.74
CA ASN A 121 -9.67 2.07 17.55
C ASN A 121 -8.92 1.81 16.23
N PRO A 122 -9.49 2.19 15.07
CA PRO A 122 -8.83 2.02 13.78
C PRO A 122 -7.49 2.76 13.65
N ARG A 123 -7.13 3.67 14.59
CA ARG A 123 -5.81 4.34 14.60
C ARG A 123 -4.64 3.40 14.83
N ASN A 124 -4.89 2.20 15.36
CA ASN A 124 -3.88 1.17 15.54
C ASN A 124 -3.57 0.41 14.23
N VAL A 125 -4.36 0.63 13.16
CA VAL A 125 -4.07 0.13 11.81
C VAL A 125 -3.30 1.19 11.05
N ASP A 126 -2.12 0.83 10.52
CA ASP A 126 -1.26 1.73 9.75
C ASP A 126 -1.63 1.78 8.27
N PHE A 127 -2.09 0.65 7.69
CA PHE A 127 -2.44 0.58 6.27
C PHE A 127 -3.58 -0.40 5.97
N VAL A 128 -4.16 -0.26 4.79
CA VAL A 128 -5.12 -1.21 4.20
C VAL A 128 -4.60 -1.62 2.83
N GLU A 129 -4.58 -2.90 2.53
CA GLU A 129 -4.42 -3.38 1.17
C GLU A 129 -5.68 -3.05 0.38
N ILE A 130 -5.62 -1.96 -0.40
CA ILE A 130 -6.73 -1.56 -1.27
C ILE A 130 -6.74 -2.35 -2.56
N TRP A 131 -5.61 -2.93 -2.94
CA TRP A 131 -5.45 -3.83 -4.07
C TRP A 131 -4.66 -5.07 -3.64
N HIS A 132 -5.10 -6.22 -4.13
CA HIS A 132 -4.56 -7.51 -3.73
C HIS A 132 -4.50 -8.48 -4.91
N GLY A 133 -3.52 -9.38 -4.87
CA GLY A 133 -3.37 -10.49 -5.80
C GLY A 133 -2.95 -10.07 -7.21
N ALA A 134 -3.19 -10.95 -8.16
CA ALA A 134 -3.06 -10.62 -9.57
C ALA A 134 -4.05 -9.49 -9.88
N PHE A 135 -3.52 -8.33 -10.27
CA PHE A 135 -4.36 -7.20 -10.61
C PHE A 135 -5.12 -7.53 -11.90
N THR A 136 -6.34 -7.97 -11.74
CA THR A 136 -7.30 -7.96 -12.83
C THR A 136 -8.07 -6.65 -12.76
N PHE A 137 -8.14 -5.93 -13.86
CA PHE A 137 -8.81 -4.63 -13.94
C PHE A 137 -10.32 -4.69 -13.66
N GLU A 138 -10.87 -5.85 -13.45
CA GLU A 138 -12.26 -6.12 -13.06
C GLU A 138 -12.28 -6.86 -11.72
N ASN A 139 -11.76 -6.22 -10.68
CA ASN A 139 -11.75 -6.80 -9.34
C ASN A 139 -12.67 -6.02 -8.41
N ALA A 140 -13.90 -6.54 -8.24
CA ALA A 140 -14.91 -5.94 -7.37
C ALA A 140 -14.49 -5.93 -5.88
N GLU A 141 -13.58 -6.81 -5.47
CA GLU A 141 -13.03 -6.85 -4.10
C GLU A 141 -12.12 -5.65 -3.86
N ASN A 142 -11.27 -5.32 -4.84
CA ASN A 142 -10.39 -4.16 -4.80
C ASN A 142 -11.20 -2.85 -4.77
N ASP A 143 -12.31 -2.76 -5.52
CA ASP A 143 -13.20 -1.59 -5.49
C ASP A 143 -13.85 -1.41 -4.11
N LYS A 144 -14.28 -2.51 -3.46
CA LYS A 144 -14.81 -2.49 -2.09
C LYS A 144 -13.73 -2.09 -1.08
N ALA A 145 -12.50 -2.59 -1.24
CA ALA A 145 -11.37 -2.25 -0.36
C ALA A 145 -11.02 -0.76 -0.46
N LEU A 146 -10.97 -0.19 -1.67
CA LEU A 146 -10.79 1.24 -1.90
C LEU A 146 -11.92 2.08 -1.27
N ALA A 147 -13.17 1.63 -1.37
CA ALA A 147 -14.32 2.30 -0.76
C ALA A 147 -14.26 2.22 0.78
N MET A 148 -13.93 1.07 1.36
CA MET A 148 -13.73 0.90 2.81
C MET A 148 -12.62 1.85 3.33
N TRP A 149 -11.47 1.87 2.67
CA TRP A 149 -10.37 2.77 3.05
C TRP A 149 -10.78 4.24 2.94
N THR A 150 -11.49 4.65 1.88
CA THR A 150 -12.05 6.01 1.73
C THR A 150 -12.96 6.37 2.90
N ALA A 151 -13.83 5.45 3.34
CA ALA A 151 -14.70 5.67 4.49
C ALA A 151 -13.93 5.81 5.82
N LEU A 152 -12.80 5.13 5.98
CA LEU A 152 -11.91 5.30 7.14
C LEU A 152 -11.25 6.69 7.13
N LEU A 153 -10.77 7.15 5.98
CA LEU A 153 -10.23 8.51 5.81
C LEU A 153 -11.27 9.58 6.14
N ASP A 154 -12.52 9.40 5.70
CA ASP A 154 -13.63 10.34 5.97
C ASP A 154 -13.97 10.44 7.47
N LYS A 155 -13.71 9.39 8.24
CA LYS A 155 -13.80 9.41 9.71
C LYS A 155 -12.60 10.09 10.38
N GLY A 156 -11.63 10.59 9.61
CA GLY A 156 -10.44 11.30 10.11
C GLY A 156 -9.32 10.36 10.59
N TYR A 157 -9.30 9.10 10.15
CA TYR A 157 -8.18 8.21 10.40
C TYR A 157 -7.07 8.44 9.37
N HIS A 158 -5.82 8.44 9.84
CA HIS A 158 -4.64 8.54 8.99
C HIS A 158 -4.11 7.12 8.74
N ILE A 159 -4.58 6.51 7.68
CA ILE A 159 -4.28 5.12 7.31
C ILE A 159 -3.74 5.12 5.88
N ALA A 160 -2.61 4.45 5.66
CA ALA A 160 -2.00 4.31 4.33
C ALA A 160 -2.78 3.36 3.43
N CYS A 161 -2.58 3.46 2.11
CA CYS A 161 -2.99 2.43 1.16
C CYS A 161 -1.79 1.62 0.68
N THR A 162 -1.99 0.33 0.42
CA THR A 162 -0.99 -0.55 -0.16
C THR A 162 -1.59 -1.40 -1.28
N TYR A 163 -0.71 -1.95 -2.10
CA TYR A 163 -0.97 -3.05 -3.00
C TYR A 163 -0.07 -4.23 -2.61
N GLY A 164 -0.66 -5.38 -2.31
CA GLY A 164 0.04 -6.64 -2.04
C GLY A 164 -0.26 -7.65 -3.12
N LYS A 165 0.78 -8.19 -3.78
CA LYS A 165 0.58 -9.26 -4.78
C LYS A 165 0.09 -10.55 -4.14
N ASP A 166 0.28 -10.73 -2.82
CA ASP A 166 0.18 -12.02 -2.16
C ASP A 166 1.02 -13.05 -2.94
N LEU A 167 2.33 -12.72 -3.07
CA LEU A 167 3.27 -13.47 -3.90
C LEU A 167 3.48 -14.87 -3.34
N LYS A 168 2.69 -15.82 -3.80
CA LYS A 168 2.70 -17.21 -3.34
C LYS A 168 2.79 -18.25 -4.46
N ASN A 169 2.57 -17.85 -5.72
CA ASN A 169 2.58 -18.74 -6.88
C ASN A 169 2.88 -17.97 -8.18
N ASP A 170 3.00 -18.67 -9.31
CA ASP A 170 3.33 -18.06 -10.61
C ASP A 170 2.23 -17.13 -11.14
N GLU A 171 0.98 -17.34 -10.79
CA GLU A 171 -0.14 -16.48 -11.18
C GLU A 171 0.04 -15.06 -10.61
N ASN A 172 0.44 -14.97 -9.35
CA ASN A 172 0.67 -13.70 -8.67
C ASN A 172 2.03 -13.07 -9.04
N ALA A 173 3.00 -13.85 -9.51
CA ALA A 173 4.34 -13.38 -9.85
C ALA A 173 4.41 -12.54 -11.13
N GLY A 174 3.51 -12.77 -12.09
CA GLY A 174 3.56 -12.14 -13.42
C GLY A 174 3.13 -10.67 -13.49
N HIS A 175 2.73 -10.05 -12.38
CA HIS A 175 2.15 -8.71 -12.35
C HIS A 175 3.13 -7.65 -11.82
N PHE A 176 3.10 -6.44 -12.45
CA PHE A 176 3.99 -5.31 -12.11
C PHE A 176 3.50 -4.45 -10.97
N GLY A 177 2.30 -4.71 -10.47
CA GLY A 177 1.75 -4.01 -9.33
C GLY A 177 2.70 -4.03 -8.12
N CYS A 178 2.74 -2.95 -7.39
CA CYS A 178 3.55 -2.81 -6.18
C CYS A 178 3.06 -1.67 -5.31
N THR A 179 3.55 -1.64 -4.08
CA THR A 179 3.50 -0.44 -3.26
C THR A 179 4.80 0.35 -3.44
N TYR A 180 4.71 1.60 -3.91
CA TYR A 180 5.86 2.50 -3.83
C TYR A 180 5.93 3.09 -2.43
N LEU A 181 7.11 2.99 -1.79
CA LEU A 181 7.42 3.61 -0.50
C LEU A 181 8.40 4.77 -0.67
N ASP A 182 8.11 5.92 -0.05
CA ASP A 182 9.08 7.02 0.09
C ASP A 182 10.02 6.74 1.27
N ILE A 183 11.05 5.97 1.01
CA ILE A 183 12.06 5.58 2.01
C ILE A 183 13.11 6.68 2.09
N ASP A 184 13.26 7.27 3.27
CA ASP A 184 14.29 8.27 3.54
C ASP A 184 15.56 7.58 4.06
N GLY A 185 16.70 7.82 3.39
CA GLY A 185 17.98 7.21 3.72
C GLY A 185 18.18 5.82 3.10
N GLU A 186 18.80 4.93 3.85
CA GLU A 186 19.12 3.57 3.43
C GLU A 186 17.85 2.72 3.30
N VAL A 187 17.81 1.85 2.28
CA VAL A 187 16.72 0.89 2.10
C VAL A 187 16.93 -0.28 3.06
N ASN A 188 16.19 -0.27 4.15
CA ASN A 188 16.20 -1.32 5.17
C ASN A 188 14.84 -1.41 5.87
N GLN A 189 14.63 -2.45 6.67
CA GLN A 189 13.40 -2.68 7.41
C GLN A 189 12.97 -1.45 8.23
N HIS A 190 13.88 -0.85 9.00
CA HIS A 190 13.56 0.26 9.90
C HIS A 190 12.99 1.47 9.14
N ASN A 191 13.64 1.88 8.06
CA ASN A 191 13.23 3.05 7.28
C ASN A 191 11.96 2.77 6.46
N ALA A 192 11.78 1.53 5.97
CA ALA A 192 10.56 1.13 5.28
C ALA A 192 9.34 1.10 6.23
N LEU A 193 9.47 0.54 7.43
CA LEU A 193 8.41 0.57 8.45
C LEU A 193 8.07 2.00 8.89
N LYS A 194 9.08 2.88 8.98
CA LYS A 194 8.84 4.31 9.24
C LYS A 194 8.03 4.96 8.12
N ALA A 195 8.36 4.69 6.84
CA ALA A 195 7.60 5.23 5.70
C ALA A 195 6.14 4.75 5.71
N LEU A 196 5.89 3.48 6.02
CA LEU A 196 4.54 2.93 6.16
C LEU A 196 3.75 3.62 7.28
N ARG A 197 4.31 3.76 8.48
CA ARG A 197 3.67 4.46 9.60
C ARG A 197 3.34 5.92 9.29
N MET A 198 4.17 6.56 8.48
CA MET A 198 3.97 7.94 8.05
C MET A 198 2.99 8.07 6.87
N GLY A 199 2.44 6.96 6.37
CA GLY A 199 1.54 6.97 5.22
C GLY A 199 2.19 7.41 3.91
N LYS A 200 3.49 7.20 3.75
CA LYS A 200 4.25 7.61 2.55
C LYS A 200 4.21 6.52 1.48
N THR A 201 3.02 6.18 1.03
CA THR A 201 2.79 5.05 0.11
C THR A 201 2.01 5.45 -1.13
N VAL A 202 2.20 4.67 -2.20
CA VAL A 202 1.39 4.68 -3.41
C VAL A 202 1.13 3.24 -3.83
N ALA A 203 -0.14 2.85 -3.91
CA ALA A 203 -0.54 1.60 -4.55
C ALA A 203 -0.57 1.81 -6.07
N SER A 204 0.10 0.96 -6.84
CA SER A 204 0.20 1.13 -8.29
C SER A 204 0.23 -0.19 -9.05
N THR A 205 -0.29 -0.16 -10.27
CA THR A 205 -0.20 -1.27 -11.24
C THR A 205 1.13 -1.27 -12.03
N GLY A 206 2.07 -0.36 -11.69
CA GLY A 206 3.39 -0.28 -12.31
C GLY A 206 3.89 1.15 -12.44
N ALA A 207 3.05 2.08 -12.89
CA ALA A 207 3.45 3.49 -13.02
C ALA A 207 3.79 4.11 -11.66
N LYS A 208 4.89 4.86 -11.60
CA LYS A 208 5.24 5.65 -10.43
C LYS A 208 4.54 7.00 -10.50
N MET A 209 3.78 7.35 -9.46
CA MET A 209 3.18 8.66 -9.31
C MET A 209 3.22 9.11 -7.85
N PHE A 210 3.62 10.34 -7.59
CA PHE A 210 3.53 10.98 -6.30
C PHE A 210 3.36 12.48 -6.45
N PHE A 211 3.07 13.19 -5.37
CA PHE A 211 2.98 14.64 -5.37
C PHE A 211 3.65 15.27 -4.15
N ARG A 212 3.96 16.56 -4.29
CA ARG A 212 4.35 17.46 -3.20
C ARG A 212 3.39 18.63 -3.15
N VAL A 213 3.23 19.20 -1.98
CA VAL A 213 2.40 20.40 -1.78
C VAL A 213 3.25 21.53 -1.22
N HIS A 214 3.27 22.66 -1.93
CA HIS A 214 3.96 23.86 -1.51
C HIS A 214 2.97 24.83 -0.91
N GLN A 215 3.18 25.22 0.34
CA GLN A 215 2.35 26.19 1.04
C GLN A 215 3.21 27.11 1.91
N LYS A 216 3.12 28.43 1.69
CA LYS A 216 3.81 29.45 2.50
C LYS A 216 5.30 29.19 2.70
N GLY A 217 6.01 28.76 1.66
CA GLY A 217 7.45 28.48 1.69
C GLY A 217 7.85 27.12 2.25
N THR A 218 6.89 26.29 2.67
CA THR A 218 7.13 24.92 3.14
C THR A 218 6.65 23.92 2.09
N THR A 219 7.39 22.83 1.93
CA THR A 219 7.02 21.70 1.08
C THR A 219 6.59 20.53 1.95
N TYR A 220 5.41 20.00 1.67
CA TYR A 220 4.81 18.84 2.32
C TYR A 220 4.75 17.67 1.34
N THR A 221 4.76 16.45 1.88
CA THR A 221 4.64 15.20 1.11
C THR A 221 3.46 14.37 1.57
N ILE A 222 3.18 13.30 0.83
CA ILE A 222 2.16 12.30 1.17
C ILE A 222 2.36 11.85 2.64
N GLY A 223 1.26 11.69 3.38
CA GLY A 223 1.22 11.33 4.80
C GLY A 223 1.29 12.53 5.77
N GLU A 224 1.69 13.71 5.31
CA GLU A 224 1.85 14.89 6.18
C GLU A 224 0.56 15.69 6.33
N THR A 225 0.52 16.55 7.37
CA THR A 225 -0.60 17.45 7.65
C THR A 225 -0.15 18.90 7.47
N LEU A 226 -0.93 19.67 6.71
CA LEU A 226 -0.72 21.10 6.48
C LEU A 226 -1.97 21.90 6.89
N LYS A 227 -1.86 23.23 6.84
CA LYS A 227 -2.97 24.11 7.20
C LYS A 227 -3.88 24.35 5.98
N LYS A 228 -5.16 24.69 6.24
CA LYS A 228 -6.06 25.18 5.20
C LYS A 228 -5.52 26.42 4.50
N GLY A 229 -5.92 26.65 3.25
CA GLY A 229 -5.57 27.83 2.46
C GLY A 229 -4.92 27.49 1.12
N GLY A 230 -4.45 28.50 0.42
CA GLY A 230 -3.83 28.34 -0.90
C GLY A 230 -2.57 27.48 -0.85
N ALA A 231 -2.47 26.54 -1.76
CA ALA A 231 -1.34 25.61 -1.91
C ALA A 231 -1.15 25.23 -3.39
N VAL A 232 0.06 24.80 -3.74
CA VAL A 232 0.40 24.32 -5.07
C VAL A 232 0.75 22.84 -4.98
N PHE A 233 -0.03 22.00 -5.65
CA PHE A 233 0.30 20.59 -5.86
C PHE A 233 1.26 20.47 -7.04
N SER A 234 2.36 19.79 -6.84
CA SER A 234 3.33 19.44 -7.87
C SER A 234 3.33 17.93 -8.05
N PHE A 235 2.89 17.45 -9.22
CA PHE A 235 2.82 16.02 -9.55
C PHE A 235 4.10 15.56 -10.22
N PHE A 236 4.54 14.36 -9.87
CA PHE A 236 5.69 13.67 -10.43
C PHE A 236 5.24 12.29 -10.90
N THR A 237 5.50 12.00 -12.16
CA THR A 237 5.14 10.74 -12.79
C THR A 237 6.33 10.14 -13.54
N ASP A 238 6.52 8.83 -13.38
CA ASP A 238 7.32 7.99 -14.25
C ASP A 238 6.42 6.83 -14.69
N LEU A 239 5.80 7.01 -15.85
CA LEU A 239 4.72 6.14 -16.32
C LEU A 239 5.26 4.79 -16.78
N HIS A 240 6.54 4.72 -17.12
CA HIS A 240 7.21 3.55 -17.67
C HIS A 240 8.20 2.91 -16.68
N SER A 241 8.09 3.24 -15.39
CA SER A 241 9.07 2.80 -14.39
C SER A 241 9.18 1.28 -14.25
N ARG A 242 8.14 0.53 -14.64
CA ARG A 242 8.07 -0.93 -14.57
C ARG A 242 7.53 -1.62 -15.83
N GLU A 243 7.46 -0.93 -16.96
CA GLU A 243 6.86 -1.47 -18.20
C GLU A 243 7.70 -2.54 -18.94
N LYS A 244 8.98 -2.69 -18.63
CA LYS A 244 9.90 -3.54 -19.41
C LYS A 244 9.50 -5.02 -19.52
N ASN A 245 8.47 -5.44 -18.77
CA ASN A 245 7.98 -6.81 -18.76
C ASN A 245 6.44 -6.91 -18.77
N SER A 246 5.69 -5.82 -19.02
CA SER A 246 4.24 -5.93 -19.16
C SER A 246 3.94 -6.84 -20.35
N GLY A 247 3.00 -7.76 -20.15
CA GLY A 247 2.46 -8.57 -21.23
C GLY A 247 1.84 -7.72 -22.34
N ASP A 248 1.10 -8.32 -23.23
CA ASP A 248 0.53 -7.69 -24.44
C ASP A 248 -0.55 -6.62 -24.17
N GLU A 249 -0.76 -6.16 -22.93
CA GLU A 249 -1.76 -5.15 -22.57
C GLU A 249 -1.30 -3.75 -22.99
N GLU A 250 -2.12 -3.06 -23.77
CA GLU A 250 -1.88 -1.65 -24.17
C GLU A 250 -2.38 -0.70 -23.07
N VAL A 251 -1.45 -0.04 -22.36
CA VAL A 251 -1.76 0.93 -21.30
C VAL A 251 -1.60 2.36 -21.80
N GLU A 252 -2.69 3.14 -21.79
CA GLU A 252 -2.72 4.56 -22.11
C GLU A 252 -2.96 5.40 -20.84
N TYR A 253 -1.94 6.11 -20.36
CA TYR A 253 -2.07 7.02 -19.22
C TYR A 253 -2.70 8.35 -19.64
N GLN A 254 -3.79 8.77 -18.99
CA GLN A 254 -4.59 9.90 -19.45
C GLN A 254 -4.63 11.06 -18.46
N THR A 255 -5.12 10.83 -17.24
CA THR A 255 -5.43 11.92 -16.31
C THR A 255 -4.98 11.65 -14.89
N ILE A 256 -4.71 12.73 -14.16
CA ILE A 256 -4.55 12.73 -12.71
C ILE A 256 -5.79 13.40 -12.12
N LYS A 257 -6.38 12.75 -11.13
CA LYS A 257 -7.49 13.29 -10.34
C LYS A 257 -7.02 13.58 -8.92
N LEU A 258 -7.46 14.71 -8.37
CA LEU A 258 -7.32 15.00 -6.95
C LEU A 258 -8.66 14.73 -6.27
N ILE A 259 -8.63 13.79 -5.34
CA ILE A 259 -9.81 13.29 -4.61
C ILE A 259 -9.73 13.77 -3.17
N THR A 260 -10.88 14.09 -2.60
CA THR A 260 -11.04 14.49 -1.21
C THR A 260 -12.24 13.78 -0.57
N ASN A 261 -12.62 14.18 0.63
CA ASN A 261 -13.69 13.58 1.44
C ASN A 261 -14.91 13.15 0.63
N GLY A 262 -15.45 12.00 0.96
CA GLY A 262 -16.53 11.35 0.22
C GLY A 262 -16.14 10.81 -1.15
N GLY A 263 -14.85 10.65 -1.43
CA GLY A 263 -14.38 10.25 -2.76
C GLY A 263 -14.63 11.32 -3.84
N THR A 264 -14.82 12.57 -3.44
CA THR A 264 -15.16 13.66 -4.36
C THR A 264 -13.95 14.09 -5.18
N CYS A 265 -14.06 14.04 -6.50
CA CYS A 265 -13.05 14.60 -7.41
C CYS A 265 -13.21 16.13 -7.45
N ILE A 266 -12.19 16.84 -6.97
CA ILE A 266 -12.16 18.32 -6.96
C ILE A 266 -11.36 18.89 -8.13
N MET A 267 -10.58 18.05 -8.80
CA MET A 267 -9.76 18.45 -9.94
C MET A 267 -9.45 17.23 -10.80
N GLU A 268 -9.51 17.38 -12.10
CA GLU A 268 -9.01 16.44 -13.09
C GLU A 268 -8.14 17.19 -14.09
N THR A 269 -6.96 16.64 -14.40
CA THR A 269 -6.01 17.25 -15.33
C THR A 269 -5.30 16.19 -16.16
N ALA A 270 -4.73 16.61 -17.29
CA ALA A 270 -3.89 15.72 -18.10
C ALA A 270 -2.66 15.26 -17.30
N VAL A 271 -2.20 14.03 -17.56
CA VAL A 271 -1.02 13.47 -16.91
C VAL A 271 0.27 14.29 -17.14
N SER A 272 0.28 15.13 -18.17
CA SER A 272 1.39 16.04 -18.49
C SER A 272 1.41 17.31 -17.63
N GLU A 273 0.29 17.67 -16.98
CA GLU A 273 0.22 18.85 -16.11
C GLU A 273 0.98 18.58 -14.80
N ARG A 274 1.85 19.52 -14.43
CA ARG A 274 2.78 19.31 -13.30
C ARG A 274 2.41 20.13 -12.07
N HIS A 275 1.71 21.26 -12.20
CA HIS A 275 1.49 22.19 -11.11
C HIS A 275 0.05 22.69 -11.09
N ILE A 276 -0.62 22.56 -9.95
CA ILE A 276 -2.01 22.99 -9.79
C ILE A 276 -2.19 23.77 -8.49
N HIS A 277 -2.85 24.92 -8.59
CA HIS A 277 -3.20 25.74 -7.45
C HIS A 277 -4.54 25.31 -6.87
N ILE A 278 -4.56 24.96 -5.58
CA ILE A 278 -5.77 24.54 -4.86
C ILE A 278 -5.91 25.39 -3.59
N ASN A 279 -7.13 25.80 -3.29
CA ASN A 279 -7.47 26.38 -2.00
C ASN A 279 -7.99 25.28 -1.06
N LEU A 280 -7.10 24.78 -0.21
CA LEU A 280 -7.38 23.66 0.71
C LEU A 280 -8.37 24.07 1.80
N LYS A 281 -9.35 23.21 2.04
CA LYS A 281 -10.25 23.33 3.18
C LYS A 281 -9.63 22.62 4.40
N GLY A 282 -10.00 23.01 5.62
CA GLY A 282 -9.57 22.33 6.86
C GLY A 282 -10.31 21.03 7.12
N ASN A 283 -9.71 20.15 7.92
CA ASN A 283 -10.26 18.86 8.31
C ASN A 283 -10.63 17.97 7.10
N GLN A 284 -9.76 17.94 6.10
CA GLN A 284 -9.91 17.13 4.90
C GLN A 284 -8.64 16.36 4.60
N TRP A 285 -8.79 15.33 3.78
CA TRP A 285 -7.70 14.61 3.16
C TRP A 285 -7.72 14.82 1.65
N TYR A 286 -6.55 14.70 1.02
CA TYR A 286 -6.39 14.84 -0.43
C TYR A 286 -5.45 13.76 -0.94
N ARG A 287 -5.91 12.91 -1.86
CA ARG A 287 -5.10 11.90 -2.55
C ARG A 287 -5.12 12.15 -4.05
N ALA A 288 -4.09 11.70 -4.74
CA ALA A 288 -4.07 11.67 -6.20
C ALA A 288 -4.39 10.27 -6.71
N GLU A 289 -5.10 10.23 -7.82
CA GLU A 289 -5.42 9.01 -8.57
C GLU A 289 -4.95 9.18 -10.01
N LEU A 290 -4.22 8.17 -10.53
CA LEU A 290 -3.83 8.09 -11.93
C LEU A 290 -4.85 7.24 -12.69
N TRP A 291 -5.42 7.81 -13.71
CA TRP A 291 -6.40 7.16 -14.56
C TRP A 291 -5.90 7.02 -15.99
N GLY A 292 -6.28 5.94 -16.64
CA GLY A 292 -5.94 5.68 -18.03
C GLY A 292 -6.88 4.68 -18.66
N LYS A 293 -6.44 4.06 -19.76
CA LYS A 293 -7.12 2.95 -20.38
C LYS A 293 -6.19 1.75 -20.43
N VAL A 294 -6.76 0.57 -20.27
CA VAL A 294 -6.11 -0.71 -20.53
C VAL A 294 -6.99 -1.42 -21.53
N ASP A 295 -6.42 -1.78 -22.69
CA ASP A 295 -7.14 -2.35 -23.82
C ASP A 295 -8.42 -1.55 -24.18
N GLY A 296 -8.29 -0.21 -24.15
CA GLY A 296 -9.38 0.73 -24.44
C GLY A 296 -10.39 0.97 -23.32
N VAL A 297 -10.33 0.24 -22.19
CA VAL A 297 -11.26 0.38 -21.06
C VAL A 297 -10.66 1.29 -19.99
N LYS A 298 -11.45 2.29 -19.53
CA LYS A 298 -11.00 3.25 -18.50
C LYS A 298 -10.79 2.55 -17.16
N LYS A 299 -9.58 2.72 -16.59
CA LYS A 299 -9.14 2.07 -15.34
C LYS A 299 -8.39 3.03 -14.43
N LEU A 300 -8.44 2.74 -13.12
CA LEU A 300 -7.62 3.38 -12.08
C LEU A 300 -6.30 2.61 -12.01
N LEU A 301 -5.18 3.31 -12.19
CA LEU A 301 -3.84 2.73 -12.37
C LEU A 301 -2.88 2.96 -11.22
N ALA A 302 -3.08 4.05 -10.44
CA ALA A 302 -2.35 4.28 -9.21
C ALA A 302 -3.17 5.16 -8.24
N VAL A 303 -2.97 4.93 -6.94
CA VAL A 303 -3.60 5.67 -5.84
C VAL A 303 -2.53 6.03 -4.82
N THR A 304 -2.40 7.31 -4.49
CA THR A 304 -1.51 7.74 -3.40
C THR A 304 -2.21 7.64 -2.06
N SER A 305 -1.47 7.41 -0.99
CA SER A 305 -1.93 7.81 0.33
C SER A 305 -2.15 9.33 0.39
N PRO A 306 -2.98 9.82 1.32
CA PRO A 306 -3.35 11.23 1.31
C PRO A 306 -2.30 12.14 1.96
N ILE A 307 -2.46 13.43 1.71
CA ILE A 307 -2.03 14.51 2.57
C ILE A 307 -3.27 15.03 3.33
N TYR A 308 -3.06 15.53 4.54
CA TYR A 308 -4.15 15.94 5.43
C TYR A 308 -4.12 17.44 5.70
N THR A 309 -5.28 18.01 6.08
CA THR A 309 -5.38 19.41 6.51
C THR A 309 -6.01 19.52 7.90
N ALA A 310 -5.42 20.40 8.72
CA ALA A 310 -5.96 20.81 10.01
C ALA A 310 -6.74 22.14 9.92
#